data_c0fb936f42a60a63da62708d88c3c464
#
_entry.id   c0fb936f42a60a63da62708d88c3c464
#
_cell.length_a   1.000
_cell.length_b   1.000
_cell.length_c   1.000
_cell.angle_alpha   90.00
_cell.angle_beta   90.00
_cell.angle_gamma   90.00
#
_symmetry.space_group_name_H-M   'P 1'
#
loop_
_entity.id
_entity.type
_entity.pdbx_description
1 polymer ?
#
loop_
_entity_poly.entity_id
_entity_poly.type
_entity_poly.pdbx_seq_one_letter_code
_entity_poly.pdbx_strand_id
1 'polypeptide(L)'
;MLSYRNLLIWVSFWIFLGLFLFTAGGRLFYPYQLEWMEGETLVYLARLWEGRPFYISPTLEWTPFLYNFLYFYICCALDFFIGDGFIAGRLVSIVSILATVYLLFLIVRDWCGEVIYGVLAAALFLATYVPSGAWMDLARVDSLFIFFITLA
;
A
#
# COMPACT_ATOMS: atom_id res chain seq x y z
N MET A 1 -0.20 30.46 19.65
CA MET A 1 1.09 30.30 18.96
C MET A 1 1.43 28.83 18.87
N LEU A 2 1.65 28.28 17.65
CA LEU A 2 2.17 26.94 17.51
C LEU A 2 3.57 26.90 18.14
N SER A 3 3.80 25.95 19.04
CA SER A 3 5.14 25.69 19.56
C SER A 3 6.07 25.34 18.39
N TYR A 4 7.32 25.77 18.41
CA TYR A 4 8.34 25.42 17.42
C TYR A 4 8.41 23.90 17.16
N ARG A 5 8.27 23.09 18.22
CA ARG A 5 8.17 21.63 18.13
C ARG A 5 6.99 21.20 17.25
N ASN A 6 5.82 21.78 17.43
CA ASN A 6 4.62 21.40 16.65
C ASN A 6 4.77 21.78 15.18
N LEU A 7 5.40 22.91 14.89
CA LEU A 7 5.71 23.31 13.51
C LEU A 7 6.63 22.28 12.82
N LEU A 8 7.68 21.84 13.49
CA LEU A 8 8.60 20.83 12.96
C LEU A 8 7.88 19.51 12.63
N ILE A 9 6.98 19.06 13.51
CA ILE A 9 6.20 17.83 13.29
C ILE A 9 5.30 17.96 12.04
N TRP A 10 4.58 19.08 11.90
CA TRP A 10 3.76 19.34 10.73
C TRP A 10 4.58 19.40 9.44
N VAL A 11 5.70 20.10 9.47
CA VAL A 11 6.61 20.20 8.31
C VAL A 11 7.13 18.81 7.92
N SER A 12 7.56 17.99 8.89
CA SER A 12 8.03 16.62 8.64
C SER A 12 6.93 15.76 8.01
N PHE A 13 5.70 15.83 8.51
CA PHE A 13 4.56 15.11 7.95
C PHE A 13 4.34 15.46 6.47
N TRP A 14 4.29 16.76 6.15
CA TRP A 14 4.06 17.18 4.77
C TRP A 14 5.23 16.84 3.83
N ILE A 15 6.47 16.86 4.33
CA ILE A 15 7.65 16.42 3.56
C ILE A 15 7.52 14.93 3.23
N PHE A 16 7.30 14.06 4.23
CA PHE A 16 7.24 12.61 3.99
C PHE A 16 6.02 12.21 3.17
N LEU A 17 4.87 12.84 3.39
CA LEU A 17 3.68 12.62 2.56
C LEU A 17 3.92 13.06 1.12
N GLY A 18 4.52 14.23 0.92
CA GLY A 18 4.86 14.75 -0.41
C GLY A 18 5.85 13.84 -1.14
N LEU A 19 6.89 13.36 -0.46
CA LEU A 19 7.86 12.41 -1.02
C LEU A 19 7.20 11.09 -1.41
N PHE A 20 6.34 10.54 -0.54
CA PHE A 20 5.59 9.33 -0.84
C PHE A 20 4.70 9.51 -2.07
N LEU A 21 3.86 10.56 -2.10
CA LEU A 21 2.93 10.82 -3.20
C LEU A 21 3.66 11.12 -4.51
N PHE A 22 4.77 11.85 -4.47
CA PHE A 22 5.60 12.13 -5.64
C PHE A 22 6.18 10.83 -6.22
N THR A 23 6.74 9.97 -5.38
CA THR A 23 7.31 8.68 -5.81
C THR A 23 6.22 7.75 -6.34
N ALA A 24 5.13 7.58 -5.58
CA ALA A 24 4.01 6.74 -5.97
C ALA A 24 3.36 7.22 -7.28
N GLY A 25 3.18 8.53 -7.45
CA GLY A 25 2.65 9.12 -8.70
C GLY A 25 3.55 8.88 -9.91
N GLY A 26 4.87 8.99 -9.73
CA GLY A 26 5.84 8.71 -10.78
C GLY A 26 5.90 7.23 -11.18
N ARG A 27 5.63 6.33 -10.23
CA ARG A 27 5.65 4.87 -10.45
C ARG A 27 4.31 4.32 -10.94
N LEU A 28 3.19 4.98 -10.63
CA LEU A 28 1.84 4.48 -10.87
C LEU A 28 1.63 4.03 -12.31
N PHE A 29 2.07 4.83 -13.28
CA PHE A 29 1.89 4.57 -14.71
C PHE A 29 3.12 3.91 -15.37
N TYR A 30 4.10 3.48 -14.59
CA TYR A 30 5.26 2.81 -15.15
C TYR A 30 4.86 1.43 -15.68
N PRO A 31 5.09 1.10 -16.98
CA PRO A 31 4.47 -0.04 -17.66
C PRO A 31 5.13 -1.38 -17.38
N TYR A 32 6.17 -1.43 -16.54
CA TYR A 32 6.89 -2.65 -16.21
C TYR A 32 6.90 -2.88 -14.71
N GLN A 33 7.20 -4.12 -14.31
CA GLN A 33 7.40 -4.44 -12.90
C GLN A 33 8.59 -3.66 -12.34
N LEU A 34 8.40 -3.10 -11.16
CA LEU A 34 9.45 -2.40 -10.40
C LEU A 34 10.13 -3.35 -9.39
N GLU A 35 9.42 -4.42 -9.04
CA GLU A 35 9.86 -5.44 -8.11
C GLU A 35 9.20 -6.78 -8.50
N TRP A 36 9.86 -7.91 -8.29
CA TRP A 36 9.45 -9.23 -8.78
C TRP A 36 8.04 -9.66 -8.32
N MET A 37 7.58 -9.24 -7.14
CA MET A 37 6.24 -9.57 -6.65
C MET A 37 5.10 -8.87 -7.41
N GLU A 38 5.37 -7.76 -8.08
CA GLU A 38 4.36 -7.13 -8.95
C GLU A 38 4.03 -8.03 -10.15
N GLY A 39 5.04 -8.71 -10.72
CA GLY A 39 4.83 -9.68 -11.78
C GLY A 39 3.97 -10.85 -11.35
N GLU A 40 4.18 -11.34 -10.13
CA GLU A 40 3.33 -12.38 -9.53
C GLU A 40 1.88 -11.92 -9.36
N THR A 41 1.66 -10.69 -8.91
CA THR A 41 0.30 -10.13 -8.81
C THR A 41 -0.41 -10.21 -10.16
N LEU A 42 0.25 -9.84 -11.26
CA LEU A 42 -0.33 -9.95 -12.61
C LEU A 42 -0.64 -11.39 -13.01
N VAL A 43 0.21 -12.36 -12.66
CA VAL A 43 -0.05 -13.77 -12.93
C VAL A 43 -1.30 -14.24 -12.18
N TYR A 44 -1.51 -13.79 -10.93
CA TYR A 44 -2.73 -14.10 -10.19
C TYR A 44 -3.97 -13.44 -10.81
N LEU A 45 -3.87 -12.19 -11.27
CA LEU A 45 -4.96 -11.53 -11.98
C LEU A 45 -5.33 -12.26 -13.27
N ALA A 46 -4.32 -12.66 -14.08
CA ALA A 46 -4.55 -13.43 -15.29
C ALA A 46 -5.29 -14.75 -15.00
N ARG A 47 -4.88 -15.48 -13.94
CA ARG A 47 -5.58 -16.70 -13.52
C ARG A 47 -7.02 -16.45 -13.09
N LEU A 48 -7.31 -15.34 -12.43
CA LEU A 48 -8.69 -14.95 -12.09
C LEU A 48 -9.52 -14.71 -13.35
N TRP A 49 -8.99 -13.99 -14.30
CA TRP A 49 -9.66 -13.73 -15.60
C TRP A 49 -9.94 -15.02 -16.37
N GLU A 50 -9.04 -16.00 -16.28
CA GLU A 50 -9.19 -17.32 -16.90
C GLU A 50 -10.10 -18.27 -16.09
N GLY A 51 -10.60 -17.86 -14.91
CA GLY A 51 -11.39 -18.69 -14.01
C GLY A 51 -10.61 -19.86 -13.40
N ARG A 52 -9.27 -19.79 -13.35
CA ARG A 52 -8.41 -20.84 -12.80
C ARG A 52 -8.25 -20.70 -11.29
N PRO A 53 -8.27 -21.79 -10.52
CA PRO A 53 -8.08 -21.75 -9.08
C PRO A 53 -6.64 -21.38 -8.71
N PHE A 54 -6.46 -20.67 -7.56
CA PHE A 54 -5.13 -20.28 -7.05
C PHE A 54 -4.46 -21.42 -6.29
N TYR A 55 -5.20 -22.04 -5.37
CA TYR A 55 -4.67 -23.01 -4.42
C TYR A 55 -4.86 -24.42 -4.96
N ILE A 56 -3.92 -24.82 -5.78
CA ILE A 56 -3.80 -26.19 -6.31
C ILE A 56 -2.44 -26.74 -5.92
N SER A 57 -2.27 -28.04 -6.00
CA SER A 57 -0.95 -28.66 -5.81
C SER A 57 0.08 -28.04 -6.75
N PRO A 58 1.30 -27.74 -6.28
CA PRO A 58 2.35 -27.21 -7.13
C PRO A 58 2.62 -28.08 -8.36
N THR A 59 2.81 -27.42 -9.50
CA THR A 59 3.20 -28.05 -10.77
C THR A 59 4.47 -27.37 -11.31
N LEU A 60 5.01 -27.86 -12.42
CA LEU A 60 6.15 -27.20 -13.08
C LEU A 60 5.78 -25.81 -13.61
N GLU A 61 4.50 -25.59 -13.91
CA GLU A 61 4.00 -24.33 -14.50
C GLU A 61 3.40 -23.38 -13.45
N TRP A 62 3.07 -23.90 -12.26
CA TRP A 62 2.38 -23.13 -11.24
C TRP A 62 2.77 -23.56 -9.82
N THR A 63 3.25 -22.61 -9.06
CA THR A 63 3.46 -22.72 -7.60
C THR A 63 2.68 -21.63 -6.91
N PRO A 64 1.62 -21.96 -6.13
CA PRO A 64 0.82 -20.96 -5.45
C PRO A 64 1.62 -20.31 -4.32
N PHE A 65 1.48 -18.97 -4.17
CA PHE A 65 1.92 -18.27 -2.99
C PHE A 65 0.94 -18.47 -1.83
N LEU A 66 1.45 -18.35 -0.62
CA LEU A 66 0.68 -18.48 0.62
C LEU A 66 -0.09 -17.19 1.00
N TYR A 67 -0.29 -16.29 0.06
CA TYR A 67 -1.01 -15.04 0.30
C TYR A 67 -2.52 -15.21 0.24
N ASN A 68 -3.25 -14.43 1.07
CA ASN A 68 -4.70 -14.40 1.05
C ASN A 68 -5.21 -13.86 -0.30
N PHE A 69 -6.29 -14.47 -0.79
CA PHE A 69 -6.91 -14.14 -2.08
C PHE A 69 -7.53 -12.74 -2.15
N LEU A 70 -7.89 -12.14 -1.03
CA LEU A 70 -8.66 -10.88 -0.98
C LEU A 70 -8.02 -9.75 -1.79
N TYR A 71 -6.70 -9.58 -1.66
CA TYR A 71 -5.96 -8.57 -2.42
C TYR A 71 -6.16 -8.75 -3.94
N PHE A 72 -5.99 -9.96 -4.44
CA PHE A 72 -6.09 -10.26 -5.87
C PHE A 72 -7.51 -10.05 -6.40
N TYR A 73 -8.55 -10.38 -5.62
CA TYR A 73 -9.93 -10.11 -6.01
C TYR A 73 -10.23 -8.61 -6.08
N ILE A 74 -9.73 -7.82 -5.12
CA ILE A 74 -9.88 -6.35 -5.16
C ILE A 74 -9.15 -5.77 -6.38
N CYS A 75 -7.91 -6.22 -6.63
CA CYS A 75 -7.14 -5.77 -7.79
C CYS A 75 -7.83 -6.18 -9.10
N CYS A 76 -8.35 -7.41 -9.22
CA CYS A 76 -9.08 -7.87 -10.40
C CYS A 76 -10.37 -7.06 -10.66
N ALA A 77 -11.13 -6.76 -9.60
CA ALA A 77 -12.31 -5.92 -9.72
C ALA A 77 -11.97 -4.50 -10.20
N LEU A 78 -10.84 -3.94 -9.74
CA LEU A 78 -10.39 -2.63 -10.18
C LEU A 78 -9.82 -2.67 -11.60
N ASP A 79 -9.07 -3.72 -11.94
CA ASP A 79 -8.52 -3.97 -13.27
C ASP A 79 -9.61 -4.08 -14.33
N PHE A 80 -10.77 -4.61 -13.99
CA PHE A 80 -11.96 -4.65 -14.89
C PHE A 80 -12.34 -3.26 -15.43
N PHE A 81 -12.17 -2.21 -14.63
CA PHE A 81 -12.49 -0.84 -15.04
C PHE A 81 -11.31 -0.10 -15.66
N ILE A 82 -10.08 -0.41 -15.24
CA ILE A 82 -8.86 0.32 -15.62
C ILE A 82 -8.21 -0.32 -16.84
N GLY A 83 -8.23 -1.67 -16.94
CA GLY A 83 -7.59 -2.44 -18.01
C GLY A 83 -6.06 -2.51 -17.90
N ASP A 84 -5.50 -2.29 -16.70
CA ASP A 84 -4.06 -2.39 -16.42
C ASP A 84 -3.83 -2.90 -14.99
N GLY A 85 -3.37 -4.15 -14.88
CA GLY A 85 -3.18 -4.81 -13.60
C GLY A 85 -2.09 -4.19 -12.72
N PHE A 86 -1.05 -3.54 -13.29
CA PHE A 86 -0.06 -2.79 -12.51
C PHE A 86 -0.70 -1.57 -11.86
N ILE A 87 -1.44 -0.79 -12.64
CA ILE A 87 -2.14 0.40 -12.12
C ILE A 87 -3.15 -0.01 -11.05
N ALA A 88 -3.94 -1.06 -11.30
CA ALA A 88 -4.92 -1.57 -10.35
C ALA A 88 -4.27 -1.98 -9.02
N GLY A 89 -3.21 -2.80 -9.05
CA GLY A 89 -2.51 -3.26 -7.86
C GLY A 89 -1.81 -2.12 -7.10
N ARG A 90 -1.15 -1.20 -7.81
CA ARG A 90 -0.50 -0.03 -7.20
C ARG A 90 -1.50 0.92 -6.57
N LEU A 91 -2.66 1.16 -7.19
CA LEU A 91 -3.73 1.96 -6.61
C LEU A 91 -4.27 1.34 -5.32
N VAL A 92 -4.52 0.02 -5.30
CA VAL A 92 -4.94 -0.69 -4.07
C VAL A 92 -3.90 -0.48 -2.97
N SER A 93 -2.62 -0.61 -3.27
CA SER A 93 -1.54 -0.42 -2.30
C SER A 93 -1.46 1.02 -1.81
N ILE A 94 -1.46 2.02 -2.70
CA ILE A 94 -1.40 3.44 -2.35
C ILE A 94 -2.58 3.84 -1.46
N VAL A 95 -3.81 3.45 -1.83
CA VAL A 95 -5.01 3.74 -1.04
C VAL A 95 -4.93 3.08 0.33
N SER A 96 -4.47 1.83 0.40
CA SER A 96 -4.30 1.10 1.67
C SER A 96 -3.29 1.79 2.60
N ILE A 97 -2.16 2.26 2.07
CA ILE A 97 -1.16 3.01 2.85
C ILE A 97 -1.70 4.34 3.33
N LEU A 98 -2.38 5.11 2.48
CA LEU A 98 -2.99 6.38 2.89
C LEU A 98 -4.07 6.16 3.97
N ALA A 99 -4.88 5.11 3.84
CA ALA A 99 -5.84 4.72 4.86
C ALA A 99 -5.15 4.31 6.17
N THR A 100 -4.05 3.57 6.11
CA THR A 100 -3.22 3.22 7.29
C THR A 100 -2.67 4.46 7.98
N VAL A 101 -2.11 5.41 7.22
CA VAL A 101 -1.62 6.70 7.74
C VAL A 101 -2.73 7.44 8.48
N TYR A 102 -3.93 7.49 7.90
CA TYR A 102 -5.08 8.12 8.51
C TYR A 102 -5.55 7.40 9.78
N LEU A 103 -5.61 6.07 9.78
CA LEU A 103 -5.97 5.28 10.98
C LEU A 103 -4.95 5.47 12.10
N LEU A 104 -3.65 5.41 11.81
CA LEU A 104 -2.60 5.67 12.80
C LEU A 104 -2.73 7.07 13.39
N PHE A 105 -3.02 8.06 12.55
CA PHE A 105 -3.31 9.41 13.04
C PHE A 105 -4.48 9.42 14.02
N LEU A 106 -5.61 8.77 13.68
CA LEU A 106 -6.80 8.73 14.55
C LEU A 106 -6.52 8.01 15.87
N ILE A 107 -5.95 6.81 15.81
CA ILE A 107 -5.66 5.97 16.98
C ILE A 107 -4.77 6.72 17.98
N VAL A 108 -3.66 7.28 17.52
CA VAL A 108 -2.71 7.95 18.41
C VAL A 108 -3.25 9.30 18.91
N ARG A 109 -3.98 10.06 18.07
CA ARG A 109 -4.68 11.27 18.50
C ARG A 109 -5.65 10.98 19.64
N ASP A 110 -6.46 9.95 19.48
CA ASP A 110 -7.51 9.63 20.46
C ASP A 110 -6.91 9.05 21.76
N TRP A 111 -5.82 8.30 21.64
CA TRP A 111 -5.10 7.74 22.80
C TRP A 111 -4.35 8.81 23.61
N CYS A 112 -3.70 9.77 22.93
CA CYS A 112 -2.90 10.82 23.57
C CYS A 112 -3.70 12.09 23.85
N GLY A 113 -4.91 12.24 23.32
CA GLY A 113 -5.78 13.41 23.50
C GLY A 113 -5.35 14.65 22.71
N GLU A 114 -4.30 14.60 21.90
CA GLU A 114 -3.79 15.75 21.15
C GLU A 114 -3.51 15.41 19.68
N VAL A 115 -3.94 16.26 18.78
CA VAL A 115 -3.76 16.15 17.32
C VAL A 115 -2.29 15.97 16.92
N ILE A 116 -1.38 16.65 17.63
CA ILE A 116 0.03 16.67 17.28
C ILE A 116 0.70 15.28 17.37
N TYR A 117 0.27 14.44 18.32
CA TYR A 117 0.80 13.08 18.44
C TYR A 117 0.31 12.16 17.32
N GLY A 118 -0.94 12.35 16.87
CA GLY A 118 -1.45 11.67 15.69
C GLY A 118 -0.66 12.03 14.42
N VAL A 119 -0.37 13.33 14.25
CA VAL A 119 0.47 13.80 13.12
C VAL A 119 1.88 13.23 13.21
N LEU A 120 2.46 13.17 14.41
CA LEU A 120 3.77 12.56 14.62
C LEU A 120 3.79 11.08 14.23
N ALA A 121 2.78 10.31 14.65
CA ALA A 121 2.67 8.89 14.30
C ALA A 121 2.57 8.68 12.78
N ALA A 122 1.72 9.46 12.11
CA ALA A 122 1.58 9.45 10.66
C ALA A 122 2.90 9.80 9.95
N ALA A 123 3.61 10.83 10.43
CA ALA A 123 4.92 11.24 9.89
C ALA A 123 5.97 10.15 10.07
N LEU A 124 6.05 9.53 11.24
CA LEU A 124 7.00 8.45 11.52
C LEU A 124 6.73 7.22 10.64
N PHE A 125 5.47 6.85 10.47
CA PHE A 125 5.11 5.75 9.57
C PHE A 125 5.55 6.05 8.12
N LEU A 126 5.23 7.23 7.60
CA LEU A 126 5.67 7.63 6.24
C LEU A 126 7.20 7.69 6.12
N ALA A 127 7.90 8.09 7.17
CA ALA A 127 9.37 8.11 7.20
C ALA A 127 9.98 6.71 7.04
N THR A 128 9.26 5.63 7.35
CA THR A 128 9.72 4.26 7.14
C THR A 128 9.69 3.82 5.67
N TYR A 129 9.10 4.59 4.77
CA TYR A 129 8.94 4.22 3.36
C TYR A 129 10.26 3.82 2.69
N VAL A 130 11.28 4.68 2.76
CA VAL A 130 12.59 4.39 2.16
C VAL A 130 13.35 3.28 2.91
N PRO A 131 13.48 3.33 4.24
CA PRO A 131 14.14 2.26 5.00
C PRO A 131 13.51 0.88 4.82
N SER A 132 12.20 0.80 4.58
CA SER A 132 11.51 -0.48 4.32
C SER A 132 11.73 -1.04 2.91
N GLY A 133 12.47 -0.33 2.04
CA GLY A 133 12.70 -0.76 0.66
C GLY A 133 11.75 -0.13 -0.37
N ALA A 134 11.02 0.91 0.01
CA ALA A 134 10.14 1.69 -0.86
C ALA A 134 9.11 0.84 -1.65
N TRP A 135 8.50 -0.14 -0.95
CA TRP A 135 7.55 -1.09 -1.56
C TRP A 135 6.07 -0.74 -1.32
N MET A 136 5.77 0.24 -0.47
CA MET A 136 4.40 0.53 -0.01
C MET A 136 3.44 0.99 -1.12
N ASP A 137 3.96 1.47 -2.24
CA ASP A 137 3.23 1.92 -3.42
C ASP A 137 3.20 0.88 -4.56
N LEU A 138 3.88 -0.25 -4.39
CA LEU A 138 3.96 -1.32 -5.39
C LEU A 138 2.74 -2.25 -5.34
N ALA A 139 2.49 -2.97 -6.43
CA ALA A 139 1.38 -3.93 -6.53
C ALA A 139 1.64 -5.18 -5.67
N ARG A 140 1.53 -5.03 -4.33
CA ARG A 140 1.84 -6.04 -3.32
C ARG A 140 0.73 -6.17 -2.28
N VAL A 141 0.54 -7.39 -1.79
CA VAL A 141 -0.47 -7.71 -0.76
C VAL A 141 -0.22 -7.02 0.58
N ASP A 142 1.04 -6.69 0.87
CA ASP A 142 1.50 -6.21 2.19
C ASP A 142 0.80 -4.91 2.61
N SER A 143 0.58 -3.98 1.68
CA SER A 143 -0.03 -2.68 1.98
C SER A 143 -1.48 -2.83 2.46
N LEU A 144 -2.25 -3.69 1.81
CA LEU A 144 -3.62 -4.02 2.23
C LEU A 144 -3.65 -4.79 3.55
N PHE A 145 -2.68 -5.68 3.77
CA PHE A 145 -2.55 -6.42 5.02
C PHE A 145 -2.26 -5.49 6.21
N ILE A 146 -1.33 -4.54 6.07
CA ILE A 146 -1.04 -3.54 7.11
C ILE A 146 -2.28 -2.70 7.41
N PHE A 147 -3.04 -2.29 6.38
CA PHE A 147 -4.28 -1.56 6.57
C PHE A 147 -5.26 -2.36 7.45
N PHE A 148 -5.51 -3.63 7.15
CA PHE A 148 -6.45 -4.44 7.94
C PHE A 148 -5.97 -4.70 9.36
N ILE A 149 -4.67 -4.92 9.58
CA ILE A 149 -4.13 -5.05 10.95
C ILE A 149 -4.30 -3.74 11.73
N THR A 150 -4.12 -2.59 11.09
CA THR A 150 -4.28 -1.29 11.75
C THR A 150 -5.75 -0.97 12.05
N LEU A 151 -6.67 -1.49 11.24
CA LEU A 151 -8.11 -1.31 11.38
C LEU A 151 -8.71 -2.19 12.50
N ALA A 152 -8.13 -3.35 12.80
CA ALA A 152 -8.63 -4.33 13.78
C ALA A 152 -8.44 -3.89 15.24
#